data_38d7d5eb15f525a7c82d02772d80df5a
#
_entry.id   38d7d5eb15f525a7c82d02772d80df5a
#
_cell.length_a   1.000
_cell.length_b   1.000
_cell.length_c   1.000
_cell.angle_alpha   90.00
_cell.angle_beta   90.00
_cell.angle_gamma   90.00
#
_symmetry.space_group_name_H-M   'P 1'
#
loop_
_entity.id
_entity.type
_entity.pdbx_description
1 polymer ?
#
loop_
_entity_poly.entity_id
_entity_poly.type
_entity_poly.pdbx_seq_one_letter_code
_entity_poly.pdbx_strand_id
1 'polypeptide(L)'
;MDQNWMNNTTVIVTGASGGMGKGIAESLIVDHGCTVIGIARSEEKMKKVVEELGPNAEKFSYKLFDVSVEQNWIDFAKYLEDNDIHPDILVNNAGILPKFDRFEHYSMADIEKAMNINFYSAVYSIHTLLPMI
;
A
#
# COMPACT_ATOMS: atom_id res chain seq x y z
N MET A 1 -26.18 9.90 5.54
CA MET A 1 -25.03 8.99 5.34
C MET A 1 -24.43 8.70 6.71
N ASP A 2 -24.26 7.43 7.05
CA ASP A 2 -23.63 7.05 8.32
C ASP A 2 -22.20 7.57 8.34
N GLN A 3 -21.84 8.34 9.39
CA GLN A 3 -20.48 8.89 9.53
C GLN A 3 -19.44 7.81 9.83
N ASN A 4 -19.86 6.60 10.18
CA ASN A 4 -19.01 5.47 10.52
C ASN A 4 -18.99 4.36 9.43
N TRP A 5 -19.37 4.70 8.20
CA TRP A 5 -19.41 3.72 7.11
C TRP A 5 -18.07 3.02 6.87
N MET A 6 -16.96 3.67 7.21
CA MET A 6 -15.62 3.11 7.08
C MET A 6 -15.24 2.12 8.18
N ASN A 7 -15.96 2.11 9.28
CA ASN A 7 -15.64 1.22 10.41
C ASN A 7 -15.68 -0.24 9.97
N ASN A 8 -14.62 -0.98 10.27
CA ASN A 8 -14.41 -2.38 9.88
C ASN A 8 -14.26 -2.62 8.36
N THR A 9 -14.13 -1.58 7.54
CA THR A 9 -13.73 -1.78 6.14
C THR A 9 -12.26 -2.21 6.06
N THR A 10 -11.94 -2.99 5.04
CA THR A 10 -10.57 -3.44 4.79
C THR A 10 -9.94 -2.55 3.72
N VAL A 11 -8.84 -1.90 4.07
CA VAL A 11 -8.13 -0.95 3.21
C VAL A 11 -6.72 -1.46 2.92
N ILE A 12 -6.35 -1.49 1.65
CA ILE A 12 -4.98 -1.79 1.23
C ILE A 12 -4.27 -0.46 0.95
N VAL A 13 -3.11 -0.24 1.57
CA VAL A 13 -2.32 0.98 1.41
C VAL A 13 -0.92 0.62 0.94
N THR A 14 -0.53 1.05 -0.25
CA THR A 14 0.84 0.87 -0.73
C THR A 14 1.75 1.98 -0.21
N GLY A 15 3.03 1.69 -0.02
CA GLY A 15 3.97 2.65 0.55
C GLY A 15 3.67 3.01 2.01
N ALA A 16 3.15 2.05 2.77
CA ALA A 16 2.64 2.28 4.13
C ALA A 16 3.75 2.38 5.21
N SER A 17 5.00 2.16 4.86
CA SER A 17 6.11 2.11 5.83
C SER A 17 6.62 3.47 6.28
N GLY A 18 6.22 4.55 5.63
CA GLY A 18 6.68 5.89 5.97
C GLY A 18 5.91 6.99 5.25
N GLY A 19 6.19 8.23 5.61
CA GLY A 19 5.62 9.41 4.97
C GLY A 19 4.09 9.45 4.96
N MET A 20 3.51 9.84 3.84
CA MET A 20 2.06 9.95 3.70
C MET A 20 1.34 8.60 3.84
N GLY A 21 1.91 7.53 3.31
CA GLY A 21 1.28 6.20 3.39
C GLY A 21 1.12 5.71 4.81
N LYS A 22 2.14 5.90 5.64
CA LYS A 22 2.08 5.62 7.08
C LYS A 22 1.01 6.47 7.77
N GLY A 23 0.99 7.78 7.50
CA GLY A 23 -0.02 8.68 8.06
C GLY A 23 -1.44 8.31 7.65
N ILE A 24 -1.65 7.93 6.40
CA ILE A 24 -2.94 7.45 5.90
C ILE A 24 -3.36 6.19 6.67
N ALA A 25 -2.47 5.20 6.79
CA ALA A 25 -2.77 3.96 7.51
C ALA A 25 -3.13 4.21 8.97
N GLU A 26 -2.37 5.05 9.66
CA GLU A 26 -2.64 5.42 11.05
C GLU A 26 -4.01 6.11 11.21
N SER A 27 -4.32 7.09 10.36
CA SER A 27 -5.60 7.79 10.41
C SER A 27 -6.78 6.86 10.10
N LEU A 28 -6.65 6.00 9.12
CA LEU A 28 -7.69 5.02 8.78
C LEU A 28 -8.03 4.12 9.97
N ILE A 29 -7.02 3.69 10.72
CA ILE A 29 -7.22 2.82 11.88
C ILE A 29 -7.77 3.62 13.07
N VAL A 30 -7.09 4.68 13.47
CA VAL A 30 -7.36 5.42 14.70
C VAL A 30 -8.65 6.25 14.60
N ASP A 31 -8.81 6.97 13.48
CA ASP A 31 -9.93 7.91 13.33
C ASP A 31 -11.16 7.26 12.70
N HIS A 32 -11.00 6.21 11.91
CA HIS A 32 -12.09 5.63 11.11
C HIS A 32 -12.37 4.15 11.40
N GLY A 33 -11.58 3.50 12.23
CA GLY A 33 -11.81 2.10 12.62
C GLY A 33 -11.64 1.08 11.51
N CYS A 34 -10.86 1.41 10.47
CA CYS A 34 -10.57 0.49 9.38
C CYS A 34 -9.60 -0.61 9.80
N THR A 35 -9.67 -1.72 9.09
CA THR A 35 -8.59 -2.73 9.08
C THR A 35 -7.69 -2.42 7.89
N VAL A 36 -6.40 -2.28 8.12
CA VAL A 36 -5.44 -1.89 7.09
C VAL A 36 -4.43 -2.99 6.80
N ILE A 37 -4.22 -3.27 5.53
CA ILE A 37 -3.12 -4.11 5.04
C ILE A 37 -2.13 -3.17 4.33
N GLY A 38 -0.99 -2.93 4.96
CA GLY A 38 0.08 -2.11 4.40
C GLY A 38 0.98 -2.92 3.48
N ILE A 39 1.41 -2.33 2.38
CA ILE A 39 2.36 -2.94 1.45
C ILE A 39 3.61 -2.09 1.37
N ALA A 40 4.76 -2.70 1.60
CA ALA A 40 6.07 -2.06 1.52
C ALA A 40 7.14 -3.12 1.29
N ARG A 41 8.39 -2.69 1.12
CA ARG A 41 9.53 -3.60 0.96
C ARG A 41 10.32 -3.81 2.24
N SER A 42 10.31 -2.83 3.16
CA SER A 42 11.13 -2.85 4.36
C SER A 42 10.38 -3.42 5.55
N GLU A 43 10.73 -4.63 5.97
CA GLU A 43 10.17 -5.24 7.17
C GLU A 43 10.50 -4.43 8.43
N GLU A 44 11.73 -3.92 8.53
CA GLU A 44 12.17 -3.10 9.66
C GLU A 44 11.28 -1.88 9.87
N LYS A 45 10.98 -1.16 8.78
CA LYS A 45 10.11 0.01 8.84
C LYS A 45 8.66 -0.38 9.18
N MET A 46 8.18 -1.50 8.66
CA MET A 46 6.82 -1.97 8.94
C MET A 46 6.67 -2.42 10.40
N LYS A 47 7.67 -3.07 10.97
CA LYS A 47 7.71 -3.40 12.40
C LYS A 47 7.65 -2.15 13.27
N LYS A 48 8.31 -1.07 12.83
CA LYS A 48 8.27 0.21 13.52
C LYS A 48 6.88 0.85 13.49
N VAL A 49 6.17 0.74 12.37
CA VAL A 49 4.77 1.18 12.25
C VAL A 49 3.89 0.42 13.25
N VAL A 50 4.04 -0.90 13.33
CA VAL A 50 3.30 -1.73 14.29
C VAL A 50 3.57 -1.28 15.73
N GLU A 51 4.85 -1.04 16.07
CA GLU A 51 5.24 -0.57 17.40
C GLU A 51 4.61 0.78 17.74
N GLU A 52 4.65 1.72 16.81
CA GLU A 52 4.08 3.07 17.00
C GLU A 52 2.55 3.06 17.12
N LEU A 53 1.87 2.14 16.47
CA LEU A 53 0.42 1.98 16.59
C LEU A 53 0.00 1.45 17.98
N GLY A 54 0.90 0.73 18.67
CA GLY A 54 0.61 0.18 19.99
C GLY A 54 -0.63 -0.73 19.98
N PRO A 55 -1.64 -0.50 20.86
CA PRO A 55 -2.86 -1.32 20.89
C PRO A 55 -3.67 -1.30 19.60
N ASN A 56 -3.54 -0.24 18.79
CA ASN A 56 -4.24 -0.10 17.51
C ASN A 56 -3.64 -1.01 16.42
N ALA A 57 -2.47 -1.61 16.66
CA ALA A 57 -1.81 -2.50 15.72
C ALA A 57 -2.58 -3.79 15.44
N GLU A 58 -3.55 -4.17 16.27
CA GLU A 58 -4.42 -5.34 16.02
C GLU A 58 -5.22 -5.19 14.71
N LYS A 59 -5.45 -3.96 14.27
CA LYS A 59 -6.13 -3.64 13.01
C LYS A 59 -5.18 -3.42 11.84
N PHE A 60 -3.89 -3.62 12.04
CA PHE A 60 -2.86 -3.43 11.03
C PHE A 60 -2.14 -4.75 10.75
N SER A 61 -2.01 -5.08 9.48
CA SER A 61 -1.11 -6.13 9.00
C SER A 61 -0.36 -5.62 7.78
N TYR A 62 0.67 -6.34 7.37
CA TYR A 62 1.45 -5.91 6.21
C TYR A 62 1.92 -7.10 5.38
N LYS A 63 2.19 -6.82 4.11
CA LYS A 63 2.85 -7.71 3.16
C LYS A 63 4.08 -7.02 2.59
N LEU A 64 5.12 -7.79 2.39
CA LEU A 64 6.39 -7.29 1.88
C LEU A 64 6.58 -7.75 0.44
N PHE A 65 6.43 -6.82 -0.50
CA PHE A 65 6.75 -7.08 -1.88
C PHE A 65 7.01 -5.80 -2.67
N ASP A 66 7.67 -5.96 -3.82
CA ASP A 66 7.90 -4.87 -4.78
C ASP A 66 6.64 -4.64 -5.61
N VAL A 67 6.04 -3.47 -5.48
CA VAL A 67 4.79 -3.10 -6.16
C VAL A 67 4.96 -2.92 -7.67
N SER A 68 6.19 -2.81 -8.17
CA SER A 68 6.48 -2.69 -9.60
C SER A 68 6.52 -4.02 -10.35
N VAL A 69 6.30 -5.13 -9.65
CA VAL A 69 6.31 -6.48 -10.22
C VAL A 69 4.88 -7.01 -10.27
N GLU A 70 4.32 -7.19 -11.47
CA GLU A 70 2.93 -7.64 -11.65
C GLU A 70 2.64 -8.95 -10.94
N GLN A 71 3.54 -9.93 -11.02
CA GLN A 71 3.34 -11.24 -10.39
C GLN A 71 3.12 -11.13 -8.88
N ASN A 72 3.76 -10.18 -8.22
CA ASN A 72 3.56 -9.98 -6.78
C ASN A 72 2.12 -9.60 -6.44
N TRP A 73 1.47 -8.84 -7.31
CA TRP A 73 0.05 -8.49 -7.14
C TRP A 73 -0.86 -9.70 -7.36
N ILE A 74 -0.54 -10.53 -8.35
CA ILE A 74 -1.28 -11.77 -8.62
C ILE A 74 -1.19 -12.70 -7.42
N ASP A 75 0.01 -12.88 -6.86
CA ASP A 75 0.23 -13.69 -5.67
C ASP A 75 -0.49 -13.12 -4.45
N PHE A 76 -0.51 -11.80 -4.32
CA PHE A 76 -1.22 -11.11 -3.23
C PHE A 76 -2.74 -11.29 -3.35
N ALA A 77 -3.30 -11.16 -4.55
CA ALA A 77 -4.72 -11.42 -4.77
C ALA A 77 -5.10 -12.85 -4.38
N LYS A 78 -4.25 -13.82 -4.74
CA LYS A 78 -4.44 -15.21 -4.35
C LYS A 78 -4.41 -15.36 -2.82
N TYR A 79 -3.48 -14.71 -2.15
CA TYR A 79 -3.42 -14.69 -0.69
C TYR A 79 -4.71 -14.16 -0.06
N LEU A 80 -5.26 -13.08 -0.60
CA LEU A 80 -6.51 -12.51 -0.12
C LEU A 80 -7.67 -13.49 -0.29
N GLU A 81 -7.79 -14.14 -1.45
CA GLU A 81 -8.81 -15.16 -1.71
C GLU A 81 -8.67 -16.36 -0.77
N ASP A 82 -7.45 -16.90 -0.62
CA ASP A 82 -7.18 -18.09 0.20
C ASP A 82 -7.48 -17.83 1.69
N ASN A 83 -7.42 -16.59 2.14
CA ASN A 83 -7.68 -16.19 3.53
C ASN A 83 -9.05 -15.54 3.74
N ASP A 84 -9.92 -15.56 2.73
CA ASP A 84 -11.25 -14.96 2.76
C ASP A 84 -11.23 -13.49 3.18
N ILE A 85 -10.25 -12.74 2.66
CA ILE A 85 -10.12 -11.31 2.89
C ILE A 85 -10.69 -10.54 1.70
N HIS A 86 -11.64 -9.67 1.97
CA HIS A 86 -12.35 -8.88 0.96
C HIS A 86 -11.99 -7.40 1.11
N PRO A 87 -11.08 -6.88 0.27
CA PRO A 87 -10.73 -5.46 0.33
C PRO A 87 -11.89 -4.59 -0.16
N ASP A 88 -12.11 -3.49 0.55
CA ASP A 88 -13.14 -2.49 0.19
C ASP A 88 -12.53 -1.28 -0.51
N ILE A 89 -11.31 -0.92 -0.13
CA ILE A 89 -10.62 0.30 -0.60
C ILE A 89 -9.17 -0.03 -0.92
N LEU A 90 -8.68 0.52 -2.04
CA LEU A 90 -7.27 0.48 -2.43
C LEU A 90 -6.71 1.90 -2.48
N VAL A 91 -5.66 2.15 -1.71
CA VAL A 91 -4.93 3.42 -1.71
C VAL A 91 -3.58 3.23 -2.37
N ASN A 92 -3.45 3.70 -3.60
CA ASN A 92 -2.20 3.66 -4.36
C ASN A 92 -1.34 4.88 -3.99
N ASN A 93 -0.54 4.73 -2.94
CA ASN A 93 0.33 5.79 -2.44
C ASN A 93 1.81 5.57 -2.78
N ALA A 94 2.23 4.34 -3.09
CA ALA A 94 3.63 4.07 -3.39
C ALA A 94 4.13 4.92 -4.56
N GLY A 95 5.30 5.53 -4.38
CA GLY A 95 5.93 6.35 -5.40
C GLY A 95 7.37 6.70 -5.01
N ILE A 96 8.17 7.00 -6.00
CA ILE A 96 9.56 7.43 -5.82
C ILE A 96 9.87 8.63 -6.69
N LEU A 97 10.85 9.41 -6.25
CA LEU A 97 11.62 10.33 -7.06
C LEU A 97 13.04 9.77 -7.10
N PRO A 98 13.52 9.26 -8.26
CA PRO A 98 14.83 8.56 -8.32
C PRO A 98 16.00 9.42 -7.88
N LYS A 99 15.94 10.72 -8.19
CA LYS A 99 16.87 11.73 -7.73
C LYS A 99 16.27 13.12 -7.91
N PHE A 100 16.76 14.08 -7.15
CA PHE A 100 16.33 15.47 -7.28
C PHE A 100 17.33 16.22 -8.16
N ASP A 101 17.06 16.27 -9.48
CA ASP A 101 17.97 16.80 -10.46
C ASP A 101 17.20 17.34 -11.68
N ARG A 102 17.92 17.94 -12.63
CA ARG A 102 17.38 18.39 -13.91
C ARG A 102 17.10 17.19 -14.80
N PHE A 103 16.07 17.28 -15.64
CA PHE A 103 15.63 16.17 -16.48
C PHE A 103 16.74 15.60 -17.37
N GLU A 104 17.56 16.46 -17.96
CA GLU A 104 18.67 16.04 -18.80
C GLU A 104 19.74 15.19 -18.10
N HIS A 105 19.74 15.19 -16.74
CA HIS A 105 20.65 14.39 -15.94
C HIS A 105 20.07 13.02 -15.55
N TYR A 106 18.80 12.75 -15.88
CA TYR A 106 18.20 11.44 -15.63
C TYR A 106 18.64 10.45 -16.70
N SER A 107 19.02 9.25 -16.29
CA SER A 107 19.20 8.13 -17.20
C SER A 107 17.85 7.56 -17.62
N MET A 108 17.80 6.81 -18.72
CA MET A 108 16.59 6.10 -19.10
C MET A 108 16.20 5.07 -18.03
N ALA A 109 17.19 4.45 -17.36
CA ALA A 109 16.92 3.54 -16.24
C ALA A 109 16.22 4.23 -15.06
N ASP A 110 16.61 5.49 -14.74
CA ASP A 110 15.93 6.28 -13.71
C ASP A 110 14.47 6.54 -14.08
N ILE A 111 14.20 6.88 -15.34
CA ILE A 111 12.85 7.15 -15.84
C ILE A 111 12.01 5.88 -15.82
N GLU A 112 12.53 4.76 -16.31
CA GLU A 112 11.85 3.48 -16.29
C GLU A 112 11.49 3.04 -14.87
N LYS A 113 12.42 3.19 -13.92
CA LYS A 113 12.18 2.87 -12.52
C LYS A 113 11.06 3.73 -11.93
N ALA A 114 11.06 5.03 -12.22
CA ALA A 114 10.01 5.93 -11.78
C ALA A 114 8.65 5.53 -12.35
N MET A 115 8.59 5.24 -13.64
CA MET A 115 7.36 4.79 -14.30
C MET A 115 6.86 3.47 -13.75
N ASN A 116 7.73 2.50 -13.52
CA ASN A 116 7.36 1.20 -12.99
C ASN A 116 6.77 1.28 -11.58
N ILE A 117 7.31 2.16 -10.74
CA ILE A 117 6.83 2.33 -9.37
C ILE A 117 5.65 3.32 -9.30
N ASN A 118 5.75 4.47 -9.96
CA ASN A 118 4.75 5.54 -9.81
C ASN A 118 3.49 5.32 -10.65
N PHE A 119 3.61 4.62 -11.77
CA PHE A 119 2.50 4.41 -12.71
C PHE A 119 2.08 2.94 -12.78
N TYR A 120 2.99 2.06 -13.20
CA TYR A 120 2.62 0.67 -13.43
C TYR A 120 2.21 -0.07 -12.15
N SER A 121 2.74 0.30 -10.99
CA SER A 121 2.27 -0.31 -9.73
C SER A 121 0.79 -0.05 -9.50
N ALA A 122 0.31 1.15 -9.80
CA ALA A 122 -1.11 1.48 -9.71
C ALA A 122 -1.94 0.72 -10.75
N VAL A 123 -1.43 0.60 -11.98
CA VAL A 123 -2.10 -0.19 -13.04
C VAL A 123 -2.22 -1.66 -12.63
N TYR A 124 -1.13 -2.27 -12.15
CA TYR A 124 -1.14 -3.66 -11.72
C TYR A 124 -2.08 -3.91 -10.55
N SER A 125 -2.05 -3.05 -9.55
CA SER A 125 -2.91 -3.19 -8.37
C SER A 125 -4.39 -3.06 -8.73
N ILE A 126 -4.76 -2.08 -9.53
CA ILE A 126 -6.14 -1.87 -9.97
C ILE A 126 -6.60 -3.04 -10.83
N HIS A 127 -5.82 -3.40 -11.84
CA HIS A 127 -6.16 -4.50 -12.74
C HIS A 127 -6.39 -5.82 -12.00
N THR A 128 -5.56 -6.09 -10.98
CA THR A 128 -5.59 -7.35 -10.24
C THR A 128 -6.65 -7.35 -9.14
N LEU A 129 -6.82 -6.24 -8.40
CA LEU A 129 -7.68 -6.20 -7.22
C LEU A 129 -9.08 -5.66 -7.47
N LEU A 130 -9.30 -4.89 -8.53
CA LEU A 130 -10.61 -4.29 -8.80
C LEU A 130 -11.75 -5.33 -8.84
N PRO A 131 -11.57 -6.54 -9.42
CA PRO A 131 -12.63 -7.54 -9.39
C PRO A 131 -13.04 -8.01 -7.98
N MET A 132 -12.18 -7.78 -6.98
CA MET A 132 -12.42 -8.17 -5.58
C MET A 132 -13.03 -7.05 -4.73
N ILE A 133 -12.97 -5.82 -5.20
CA ILE A 133 -13.43 -4.63 -4.49
C ILE A 133 -14.91 -4.34 -4.76
#